data_20e1275ca8c0d8a08bf0dd15fb056593
#
_entry.id   20e1275ca8c0d8a08bf0dd15fb056593
#
_cell.length_a   1.000
_cell.length_b   1.000
_cell.length_c   1.000
_cell.angle_alpha   90.00
_cell.angle_beta   90.00
_cell.angle_gamma   90.00
#
_symmetry.space_group_name_H-M   'P 1'
#
loop_
_entity.id
_entity.type
_entity.pdbx_description
1 polymer ?
#
loop_
_entity_poly.entity_id
_entity_poly.type
_entity_poly.pdbx_seq_one_letter_code
_entity_poly.pdbx_strand_id
1 'polypeptide(L)'
;DPLYLYDPDMYLIDELATPTLTADTSYALTGIDEDGVRHYETTTYYSPGYENTEEGFVEYRSANSVESGALVINEVCPDPKVGIPDEDGEIVDWVELKNNTDSPISLTGYYLSDKENKPTKWRFPDGATIPANGYYLVYCSGKDKLQENGVPHTNFSISAERESIVLSDSYGRLVDRVSIENVPEDYSYGRSDTGEWKLFELSTPGQPNN
;
A
#
# COMPACT_ATOMS: atom_id res chain seq x y z
N ASP A 1 20.65 -20.06 1.66
CA ASP A 1 20.33 -21.47 1.36
C ASP A 1 20.18 -21.63 -0.15
N PRO A 2 20.56 -22.78 -0.74
CA PRO A 2 20.39 -23.02 -2.18
C PRO A 2 18.90 -23.16 -2.54
N LEU A 3 18.55 -22.70 -3.74
CA LEU A 3 17.26 -22.90 -4.38
C LEU A 3 17.35 -24.01 -5.39
N TYR A 4 16.34 -24.88 -5.44
CA TYR A 4 16.26 -25.98 -6.38
C TYR A 4 14.93 -25.93 -7.14
N LEU A 5 14.99 -26.08 -8.46
CA LEU A 5 13.83 -26.21 -9.32
C LEU A 5 13.75 -27.67 -9.83
N TYR A 6 12.61 -28.32 -9.59
CA TYR A 6 12.33 -29.66 -10.06
C TYR A 6 11.16 -29.67 -11.05
N ASP A 7 11.14 -30.63 -11.95
CA ASP A 7 9.97 -30.92 -12.75
C ASP A 7 8.90 -31.70 -11.94
N PRO A 8 7.69 -31.93 -12.50
CA PRO A 8 6.65 -32.71 -11.83
C PRO A 8 7.03 -34.15 -11.47
N ASP A 9 8.02 -34.71 -12.15
CA ASP A 9 8.56 -36.08 -11.93
C ASP A 9 9.74 -36.07 -10.94
N MET A 10 10.02 -34.94 -10.31
CA MET A 10 11.09 -34.73 -9.31
C MET A 10 12.52 -34.82 -9.90
N TYR A 11 12.69 -34.60 -11.20
CA TYR A 11 14.03 -34.41 -11.77
C TYR A 11 14.48 -32.96 -11.56
N LEU A 12 15.73 -32.78 -11.11
CA LEU A 12 16.34 -31.46 -10.93
C LEU A 12 16.49 -30.79 -12.30
N ILE A 13 15.82 -29.64 -12.47
CA ILE A 13 15.93 -28.79 -13.66
C ILE A 13 17.04 -27.78 -13.48
N ASP A 14 17.09 -27.14 -12.30
CA ASP A 14 18.02 -26.04 -12.01
C ASP A 14 18.35 -25.93 -10.53
N GLU A 15 19.53 -25.37 -10.24
CA GLU A 15 19.92 -25.04 -8.87
C GLU A 15 20.64 -23.68 -8.82
N LEU A 16 20.44 -22.96 -7.74
CA LEU A 16 21.07 -21.68 -7.49
C LEU A 16 21.52 -21.58 -6.04
N ALA A 17 22.84 -21.49 -5.82
CA ALA A 17 23.39 -21.15 -4.51
C ALA A 17 23.29 -19.64 -4.31
N THR A 18 22.45 -19.19 -3.39
CA THR A 18 22.28 -17.76 -3.10
C THR A 18 23.23 -17.29 -1.99
N PRO A 19 23.86 -16.12 -2.12
CA PRO A 19 24.61 -15.51 -1.03
C PRO A 19 23.66 -15.02 0.08
N THR A 20 24.23 -14.54 1.18
CA THR A 20 23.43 -13.79 2.16
C THR A 20 23.10 -12.42 1.55
N LEU A 21 21.82 -12.15 1.36
CA LEU A 21 21.34 -10.87 0.84
C LEU A 21 21.00 -9.92 1.99
N THR A 22 21.26 -8.64 1.78
CA THR A 22 20.76 -7.57 2.64
C THR A 22 19.34 -7.16 2.22
N ALA A 23 18.63 -6.41 3.07
CA ALA A 23 17.34 -5.87 2.71
C ALA A 23 17.41 -5.07 1.40
N ASP A 24 16.34 -5.11 0.61
CA ASP A 24 16.20 -4.40 -0.67
C ASP A 24 17.23 -4.76 -1.73
N THR A 25 17.79 -5.99 -1.67
CA THR A 25 18.67 -6.54 -2.71
C THR A 25 18.11 -7.81 -3.33
N SER A 26 18.46 -8.05 -4.58
CA SER A 26 18.19 -9.29 -5.31
C SER A 26 19.50 -9.94 -5.79
N TYR A 27 19.45 -11.24 -6.06
CA TYR A 27 20.54 -11.99 -6.69
C TYR A 27 20.09 -12.34 -8.11
N ALA A 28 20.61 -11.63 -9.08
CA ALA A 28 20.12 -11.62 -10.44
C ALA A 28 21.11 -12.24 -11.42
N LEU A 29 20.60 -13.03 -12.38
CA LEU A 29 21.36 -13.47 -13.54
C LEU A 29 21.67 -12.24 -14.42
N THR A 30 22.96 -11.91 -14.57
CA THR A 30 23.43 -10.76 -15.34
C THR A 30 23.99 -11.13 -16.70
N GLY A 31 24.25 -12.42 -16.93
CA GLY A 31 24.73 -12.89 -18.24
C GLY A 31 25.01 -14.38 -18.26
N ILE A 32 25.19 -14.90 -19.49
CA ILE A 32 25.69 -16.24 -19.78
C ILE A 32 26.85 -16.05 -20.77
N ASP A 33 28.02 -16.59 -20.44
CA ASP A 33 29.19 -16.46 -21.31
C ASP A 33 29.16 -17.45 -22.48
N GLU A 34 30.19 -17.39 -23.33
CA GLU A 34 30.32 -18.25 -24.53
C GLU A 34 30.42 -19.76 -24.21
N ASP A 35 30.86 -20.09 -23.00
CA ASP A 35 30.96 -21.46 -22.47
C ASP A 35 29.66 -21.94 -21.81
N GLY A 36 28.63 -21.07 -21.74
CA GLY A 36 27.32 -21.36 -21.15
C GLY A 36 27.30 -21.19 -19.62
N VAL A 37 28.34 -20.58 -19.03
CA VAL A 37 28.39 -20.31 -17.60
C VAL A 37 27.53 -19.13 -17.26
N ARG A 38 26.65 -19.29 -16.26
CA ARG A 38 25.76 -18.26 -15.77
C ARG A 38 26.45 -17.37 -14.74
N HIS A 39 26.37 -16.08 -14.93
CA HIS A 39 26.92 -15.05 -14.02
C HIS A 39 25.79 -14.40 -13.25
N TYR A 40 25.93 -14.35 -11.94
CA TYR A 40 24.95 -13.75 -11.02
C TYR A 40 25.60 -12.66 -10.18
N GLU A 41 24.88 -11.57 -9.95
CA GLU A 41 25.34 -10.47 -9.12
C GLU A 41 24.27 -10.07 -8.11
N THR A 42 24.69 -9.58 -6.94
CA THR A 42 23.81 -8.92 -6.00
C THR A 42 23.55 -7.50 -6.48
N THR A 43 22.28 -7.14 -6.64
CA THR A 43 21.87 -5.83 -7.15
C THR A 43 20.75 -5.24 -6.32
N THR A 44 20.61 -3.92 -6.34
CA THR A 44 19.44 -3.19 -5.84
C THR A 44 18.33 -3.06 -6.89
N TYR A 45 18.59 -3.54 -8.11
CA TYR A 45 17.61 -3.54 -9.21
C TYR A 45 16.84 -4.86 -9.21
N TYR A 46 15.65 -4.86 -8.61
CA TYR A 46 14.74 -6.01 -8.70
C TYR A 46 13.68 -5.73 -9.78
N SER A 47 13.56 -6.62 -10.74
CA SER A 47 12.75 -6.41 -11.94
C SER A 47 11.90 -7.63 -12.33
N PRO A 48 10.99 -8.14 -11.46
CA PRO A 48 10.19 -9.33 -11.73
C PRO A 48 9.41 -9.21 -13.04
N GLY A 49 9.66 -10.12 -13.99
CA GLY A 49 9.02 -10.11 -15.31
C GLY A 49 9.67 -9.19 -16.35
N TYR A 50 10.76 -8.52 -16.00
CA TYR A 50 11.56 -7.66 -16.87
C TYR A 50 13.02 -8.12 -16.85
N GLU A 51 13.86 -7.55 -17.73
CA GLU A 51 15.29 -7.87 -17.75
C GLU A 51 15.98 -7.47 -16.43
N ASN A 52 16.99 -8.23 -16.02
CA ASN A 52 17.77 -7.97 -14.81
C ASN A 52 18.81 -6.86 -15.04
N THR A 53 18.37 -5.71 -15.48
CA THR A 53 19.18 -4.51 -15.77
C THR A 53 18.59 -3.29 -15.06
N GLU A 54 19.33 -2.17 -15.05
CA GLU A 54 18.81 -0.89 -14.56
C GLU A 54 17.59 -0.45 -15.38
N GLU A 55 17.63 -0.62 -16.70
CA GLU A 55 16.53 -0.32 -17.60
C GLU A 55 15.30 -1.17 -17.27
N GLY A 56 15.45 -2.48 -17.10
CA GLY A 56 14.36 -3.38 -16.74
C GLY A 56 13.77 -3.06 -15.36
N PHE A 57 14.59 -2.58 -14.42
CA PHE A 57 14.09 -2.06 -13.14
C PHE A 57 13.27 -0.78 -13.31
N VAL A 58 13.69 0.15 -14.17
CA VAL A 58 12.93 1.37 -14.47
C VAL A 58 11.61 1.03 -15.15
N GLU A 59 11.60 0.10 -16.11
CA GLU A 59 10.39 -0.38 -16.78
C GLU A 59 9.44 -1.06 -15.79
N TYR A 60 9.95 -1.97 -14.96
CA TYR A 60 9.20 -2.61 -13.89
C TYR A 60 8.57 -1.58 -12.94
N ARG A 61 9.36 -0.60 -12.48
CA ARG A 61 8.86 0.46 -11.61
C ARG A 61 7.78 1.31 -12.27
N SER A 62 7.98 1.68 -13.53
CA SER A 62 7.01 2.48 -14.29
C SER A 62 5.69 1.75 -14.48
N ALA A 63 5.75 0.44 -14.79
CA ALA A 63 4.56 -0.38 -14.97
C ALA A 63 3.82 -0.71 -13.65
N ASN A 64 4.53 -0.69 -12.51
CA ASN A 64 4.01 -1.11 -11.21
C ASN A 64 3.99 0.02 -10.15
N SER A 65 4.31 1.25 -10.52
CA SER A 65 4.18 2.41 -9.64
C SER A 65 2.86 3.12 -9.92
N VAL A 66 2.17 3.49 -8.85
CA VAL A 66 1.10 4.48 -8.95
C VAL A 66 1.74 5.84 -9.19
N GLU A 67 1.28 6.56 -10.21
CA GLU A 67 1.74 7.93 -10.49
C GLU A 67 1.57 8.78 -9.23
N SER A 68 2.55 9.64 -8.93
CA SER A 68 2.49 10.49 -7.74
C SER A 68 1.21 11.33 -7.74
N GLY A 69 0.40 11.21 -6.69
CA GLY A 69 -0.91 11.85 -6.57
C GLY A 69 -2.06 11.11 -7.26
N ALA A 70 -1.81 9.98 -7.96
CA ALA A 70 -2.86 9.17 -8.54
C ALA A 70 -3.70 8.45 -7.48
N LEU A 71 -3.05 7.96 -6.43
CA LEU A 71 -3.67 7.38 -5.25
C LEU A 71 -3.24 8.19 -4.02
N VAL A 72 -4.20 8.71 -3.28
CA VAL A 72 -3.93 9.58 -2.13
C VAL A 72 -4.80 9.21 -0.92
N ILE A 73 -4.33 9.56 0.28
CA ILE A 73 -5.17 9.67 1.46
C ILE A 73 -6.00 10.95 1.29
N ASN A 74 -7.31 10.82 1.28
CA ASN A 74 -8.25 11.90 1.02
C ASN A 74 -8.77 12.56 2.29
N GLU A 75 -9.16 11.75 3.28
CA GLU A 75 -9.78 12.21 4.51
C GLU A 75 -9.46 11.25 5.66
N VAL A 76 -9.29 11.80 6.87
CA VAL A 76 -9.06 11.06 8.12
C VAL A 76 -10.01 11.58 9.19
N CYS A 77 -10.74 10.68 9.85
CA CYS A 77 -11.62 11.04 10.98
C CYS A 77 -11.20 10.20 12.21
N PRO A 78 -10.44 10.79 13.15
CA PRO A 78 -9.78 10.03 14.21
C PRO A 78 -10.57 9.90 15.51
N ASP A 79 -11.65 10.65 15.69
CA ASP A 79 -12.48 10.60 16.93
C ASP A 79 -13.96 10.91 16.62
N PRO A 80 -14.62 10.16 15.72
CA PRO A 80 -16.04 10.35 15.45
C PRO A 80 -16.91 9.81 16.59
N LYS A 81 -17.95 10.56 16.98
CA LYS A 81 -19.02 10.10 17.87
C LYS A 81 -20.34 9.96 17.12
N VAL A 82 -20.44 10.68 15.99
CA VAL A 82 -21.54 10.57 15.05
C VAL A 82 -21.01 10.27 13.65
N GLY A 83 -21.79 9.59 12.81
CA GLY A 83 -21.38 9.27 11.45
C GLY A 83 -21.86 7.90 10.99
N ILE A 84 -21.06 7.25 10.16
CA ILE A 84 -21.37 5.95 9.60
C ILE A 84 -20.98 4.86 10.62
N PRO A 85 -21.94 4.08 11.15
CA PRO A 85 -21.59 2.95 12.01
C PRO A 85 -20.96 1.82 11.18
N ASP A 86 -20.10 1.06 11.82
CA ASP A 86 -19.61 -0.21 11.27
C ASP A 86 -20.71 -1.30 11.35
N GLU A 87 -20.40 -2.53 10.96
CA GLU A 87 -21.33 -3.64 10.95
C GLU A 87 -21.80 -4.09 12.35
N ASP A 88 -21.04 -3.72 13.38
CA ASP A 88 -21.39 -3.98 14.79
C ASP A 88 -22.23 -2.84 15.38
N GLY A 89 -22.47 -1.76 14.60
CA GLY A 89 -23.21 -0.57 15.04
C GLY A 89 -22.35 0.44 15.81
N GLU A 90 -21.04 0.30 15.78
CA GLU A 90 -20.08 1.17 16.46
C GLU A 90 -19.62 2.30 15.54
N ILE A 91 -19.47 3.51 16.10
CA ILE A 91 -18.82 4.64 15.40
C ILE A 91 -17.32 4.52 15.71
N VAL A 92 -16.51 4.37 14.67
CA VAL A 92 -15.07 4.11 14.78
C VAL A 92 -14.27 5.05 13.89
N ASP A 93 -13.00 5.23 14.21
CA ASP A 93 -12.07 5.99 13.37
C ASP A 93 -12.00 5.43 11.96
N TRP A 94 -11.72 6.29 10.98
CA TRP A 94 -11.60 5.84 9.61
C TRP A 94 -10.65 6.69 8.77
N VAL A 95 -10.18 6.09 7.71
CA VAL A 95 -9.39 6.73 6.64
C VAL A 95 -10.09 6.50 5.31
N GLU A 96 -10.12 7.51 4.47
CA GLU A 96 -10.56 7.40 3.10
C GLU A 96 -9.41 7.62 2.14
N LEU A 97 -9.31 6.73 1.13
CA LEU A 97 -8.42 6.88 -0.01
C LEU A 97 -9.19 7.38 -1.21
N LYS A 98 -8.51 8.12 -2.11
CA LYS A 98 -9.06 8.59 -3.38
C LYS A 98 -8.18 8.17 -4.54
N ASN A 99 -8.82 7.66 -5.57
CA ASN A 99 -8.23 7.45 -6.88
C ASN A 99 -8.48 8.68 -7.76
N ASN A 100 -7.45 9.40 -8.13
CA ASN A 100 -7.51 10.60 -8.98
C ASN A 100 -7.31 10.28 -10.48
N THR A 101 -7.39 9.00 -10.88
CA THR A 101 -7.21 8.57 -12.27
C THR A 101 -8.52 8.14 -12.92
N ASP A 102 -8.53 8.09 -14.24
CA ASP A 102 -9.68 7.63 -15.04
C ASP A 102 -9.74 6.09 -15.18
N SER A 103 -8.91 5.36 -14.42
CA SER A 103 -8.87 3.89 -14.41
C SER A 103 -8.93 3.36 -12.98
N PRO A 104 -9.51 2.16 -12.75
CA PRO A 104 -9.49 1.55 -11.42
C PRO A 104 -8.07 1.27 -10.94
N ILE A 105 -7.81 1.46 -9.63
CA ILE A 105 -6.53 1.13 -8.98
C ILE A 105 -6.75 -0.07 -8.05
N SER A 106 -5.95 -1.12 -8.22
CA SER A 106 -5.90 -2.25 -7.29
C SER A 106 -5.08 -1.88 -6.06
N LEU A 107 -5.63 -2.19 -4.88
CA LEU A 107 -4.94 -2.07 -3.59
C LEU A 107 -4.32 -3.40 -3.12
N THR A 108 -4.40 -4.46 -3.94
CA THR A 108 -3.80 -5.75 -3.59
C THR A 108 -2.31 -5.59 -3.31
N GLY A 109 -1.91 -5.99 -2.10
CA GLY A 109 -0.53 -5.87 -1.65
C GLY A 109 -0.13 -4.49 -1.08
N TYR A 110 -0.99 -3.47 -1.16
CA TYR A 110 -0.76 -2.18 -0.49
C TYR A 110 -0.94 -2.30 1.02
N TYR A 111 -0.42 -1.30 1.74
CA TYR A 111 -0.45 -1.25 3.19
C TYR A 111 -0.88 0.13 3.70
N LEU A 112 -1.57 0.11 4.85
CA LEU A 112 -1.87 1.30 5.64
C LEU A 112 -1.24 1.16 7.02
N SER A 113 -0.71 2.27 7.55
CA SER A 113 -0.05 2.27 8.86
C SER A 113 -0.28 3.59 9.61
N ASP A 114 -0.34 3.50 10.93
CA ASP A 114 -0.26 4.62 11.87
C ASP A 114 1.20 4.89 12.31
N LYS A 115 2.19 4.25 11.69
CA LYS A 115 3.63 4.34 12.07
C LYS A 115 4.51 4.51 10.84
N GLU A 116 5.24 5.62 10.76
CA GLU A 116 6.20 5.87 9.68
C GLU A 116 7.33 4.84 9.62
N ASN A 117 7.79 4.38 10.80
CA ASN A 117 8.87 3.39 10.91
C ASN A 117 8.39 1.93 10.70
N LYS A 118 7.08 1.72 10.48
CA LYS A 118 6.49 0.42 10.18
C LYS A 118 5.44 0.55 9.07
N PRO A 119 5.83 0.93 7.86
CA PRO A 119 4.90 1.29 6.76
C PRO A 119 4.02 0.13 6.29
N THR A 120 4.39 -1.11 6.57
CA THR A 120 3.66 -2.34 6.20
C THR A 120 2.85 -2.94 7.35
N LYS A 121 2.25 -2.10 8.22
CA LYS A 121 1.60 -2.56 9.45
C LYS A 121 0.30 -3.34 9.20
N TRP A 122 -0.54 -2.88 8.28
CA TRP A 122 -1.79 -3.52 7.90
C TRP A 122 -1.90 -3.60 6.38
N ARG A 123 -2.23 -4.78 5.86
CA ARG A 123 -2.32 -5.05 4.43
C ARG A 123 -3.76 -4.96 3.95
N PHE A 124 -4.00 -4.28 2.82
CA PHE A 124 -5.31 -4.28 2.18
C PHE A 124 -5.73 -5.68 1.74
N PRO A 125 -7.06 -5.99 1.76
CA PRO A 125 -7.57 -7.26 1.29
C PRO A 125 -7.19 -7.54 -0.17
N ASP A 126 -6.97 -8.80 -0.51
CA ASP A 126 -6.77 -9.20 -1.89
C ASP A 126 -8.04 -8.90 -2.71
N GLY A 127 -7.86 -8.32 -3.89
CA GLY A 127 -8.97 -7.89 -4.74
C GLY A 127 -9.57 -6.52 -4.39
N ALA A 128 -9.13 -5.86 -3.31
CA ALA A 128 -9.53 -4.49 -3.02
C ALA A 128 -9.18 -3.57 -4.21
N THR A 129 -10.15 -2.77 -4.63
CA THR A 129 -10.02 -1.91 -5.83
C THR A 129 -10.76 -0.61 -5.61
N ILE A 130 -10.14 0.51 -5.99
CA ILE A 130 -10.79 1.82 -6.02
C ILE A 130 -11.22 2.11 -7.45
N PRO A 131 -12.51 2.37 -7.74
CA PRO A 131 -12.98 2.77 -9.07
C PRO A 131 -12.27 4.04 -9.57
N ALA A 132 -12.30 4.27 -10.88
CA ALA A 132 -11.84 5.53 -11.48
C ALA A 132 -12.53 6.73 -10.81
N ASN A 133 -11.75 7.74 -10.40
CA ASN A 133 -12.21 8.93 -9.68
C ASN A 133 -13.01 8.63 -8.40
N GLY A 134 -12.89 7.40 -7.86
CA GLY A 134 -13.64 6.89 -6.72
C GLY A 134 -12.90 6.97 -5.40
N TYR A 135 -13.58 6.50 -4.35
CA TYR A 135 -13.12 6.50 -2.98
C TYR A 135 -13.10 5.10 -2.40
N TYR A 136 -12.30 4.89 -1.36
CA TYR A 136 -12.21 3.63 -0.62
C TYR A 136 -12.08 3.91 0.87
N LEU A 137 -13.11 3.52 1.62
CA LEU A 137 -13.17 3.70 3.07
C LEU A 137 -12.50 2.53 3.79
N VAL A 138 -11.79 2.82 4.88
CA VAL A 138 -11.18 1.84 5.78
C VAL A 138 -11.48 2.25 7.22
N TYR A 139 -12.08 1.36 7.99
CA TYR A 139 -12.28 1.56 9.42
C TYR A 139 -10.98 1.30 10.20
N CYS A 140 -10.55 2.27 10.99
CA CYS A 140 -9.36 2.17 11.83
C CYS A 140 -9.77 1.81 13.27
N SER A 141 -10.35 0.65 13.47
CA SER A 141 -10.95 0.22 14.73
C SER A 141 -10.10 -0.71 15.59
N GLY A 142 -8.97 -1.18 15.06
CA GLY A 142 -8.15 -2.20 15.72
C GLY A 142 -8.72 -3.63 15.65
N LYS A 143 -9.88 -3.85 15.01
CA LYS A 143 -10.56 -5.16 14.96
C LYS A 143 -9.88 -6.16 14.05
N ASP A 144 -9.05 -5.70 13.09
CA ASP A 144 -8.33 -6.52 12.09
C ASP A 144 -9.24 -7.46 11.30
N LYS A 145 -10.38 -6.93 10.84
CA LYS A 145 -11.37 -7.69 10.08
C LYS A 145 -11.25 -7.37 8.58
N LEU A 146 -11.09 -8.40 7.76
CA LEU A 146 -11.16 -8.31 6.31
C LEU A 146 -12.54 -8.76 5.87
N GLN A 147 -13.40 -7.85 5.45
CA GLN A 147 -14.76 -8.17 5.01
C GLN A 147 -14.82 -8.41 3.51
N GLU A 148 -15.41 -9.52 3.10
CA GLU A 148 -15.53 -9.95 1.71
C GLU A 148 -16.35 -8.97 0.83
N ASN A 149 -17.34 -8.25 1.44
CA ASN A 149 -18.22 -7.29 0.76
C ASN A 149 -18.51 -6.05 1.61
N GLY A 150 -17.63 -5.69 2.54
CA GLY A 150 -17.80 -4.57 3.45
C GLY A 150 -16.57 -3.67 3.52
N VAL A 151 -16.65 -2.67 4.40
CA VAL A 151 -15.50 -1.82 4.71
C VAL A 151 -14.53 -2.60 5.60
N PRO A 152 -13.25 -2.75 5.21
CA PRO A 152 -12.27 -3.49 6.01
C PRO A 152 -11.86 -2.69 7.26
N HIS A 153 -11.42 -3.41 8.29
CA HIS A 153 -10.93 -2.84 9.55
C HIS A 153 -9.45 -3.07 9.72
N THR A 154 -8.71 -2.02 10.04
CA THR A 154 -7.29 -2.13 10.36
C THR A 154 -7.05 -2.80 11.71
N ASN A 155 -5.78 -3.17 11.97
CA ASN A 155 -5.29 -3.67 13.26
C ASN A 155 -4.81 -2.53 14.19
N PHE A 156 -5.24 -1.29 13.93
CA PHE A 156 -4.91 -0.11 14.73
C PHE A 156 -6.07 0.88 14.73
N SER A 157 -6.09 1.77 15.72
CA SER A 157 -6.93 2.97 15.82
C SER A 157 -6.07 4.21 15.60
N ILE A 158 -6.69 5.37 15.39
CA ILE A 158 -6.00 6.63 15.11
C ILE A 158 -6.06 7.54 16.34
N SER A 159 -4.94 8.15 16.74
CA SER A 159 -4.91 9.16 17.77
C SER A 159 -5.24 10.55 17.20
N ALA A 160 -6.29 11.19 17.71
CA ALA A 160 -6.67 12.57 17.33
C ALA A 160 -5.66 13.62 17.80
N GLU A 161 -4.88 13.33 18.85
CA GLU A 161 -3.88 14.28 19.39
C GLU A 161 -2.69 14.45 18.47
N ARG A 162 -2.12 13.33 18.00
CA ARG A 162 -1.01 13.30 17.03
C ARG A 162 -0.85 11.92 16.47
N GLU A 163 -0.91 11.80 15.14
CA GLU A 163 -0.64 10.56 14.43
C GLU A 163 -0.15 10.85 13.00
N SER A 164 0.61 9.91 12.42
CA SER A 164 0.96 9.91 10.99
C SER A 164 0.33 8.70 10.33
N ILE A 165 -0.51 8.93 9.33
CA ILE A 165 -1.08 7.87 8.51
C ILE A 165 -0.25 7.74 7.24
N VAL A 166 0.22 6.53 6.97
CA VAL A 166 1.12 6.21 5.87
C VAL A 166 0.46 5.19 4.95
N LEU A 167 0.36 5.51 3.67
CA LEU A 167 -0.03 4.59 2.60
C LEU A 167 1.21 4.13 1.87
N SER A 168 1.41 2.83 1.76
CA SER A 168 2.57 2.22 1.12
C SER A 168 2.15 1.20 0.07
N ASP A 169 2.99 1.04 -0.96
CA ASP A 169 2.80 0.02 -1.99
C ASP A 169 3.21 -1.39 -1.51
N SER A 170 3.12 -2.36 -2.40
CA SER A 170 3.45 -3.76 -2.14
C SER A 170 4.91 -4.01 -1.74
N TYR A 171 5.79 -3.04 -1.92
CA TYR A 171 7.19 -3.07 -1.52
C TYR A 171 7.48 -2.24 -0.26
N GLY A 172 6.43 -1.70 0.39
CA GLY A 172 6.57 -0.83 1.55
C GLY A 172 7.08 0.57 1.21
N ARG A 173 7.08 0.97 -0.08
CA ARG A 173 7.49 2.33 -0.48
C ARG A 173 6.34 3.30 -0.25
N LEU A 174 6.69 4.50 0.17
CA LEU A 174 5.71 5.56 0.42
C LEU A 174 4.94 5.92 -0.87
N VAL A 175 3.62 5.85 -0.80
CA VAL A 175 2.69 6.34 -1.82
C VAL A 175 2.15 7.71 -1.42
N ASP A 176 1.60 7.82 -0.20
CA ASP A 176 1.13 9.08 0.36
C ASP A 176 1.18 9.02 1.89
N ARG A 177 1.16 10.20 2.51
CA ARG A 177 1.07 10.31 3.97
C ARG A 177 0.36 11.59 4.39
N VAL A 178 -0.22 11.55 5.58
CA VAL A 178 -0.74 12.71 6.28
C VAL A 178 -0.32 12.64 7.74
N SER A 179 0.03 13.78 8.30
CA SER A 179 0.21 13.94 9.75
C SER A 179 -0.95 14.77 10.29
N ILE A 180 -1.64 14.23 11.27
CA ILE A 180 -2.73 14.91 11.96
C ILE A 180 -2.24 15.39 13.35
N GLU A 181 -2.79 16.50 13.82
CA GLU A 181 -2.47 17.05 15.13
C GLU A 181 -3.69 17.78 15.68
N ASN A 182 -4.14 17.37 16.88
CA ASN A 182 -5.25 17.99 17.62
C ASN A 182 -6.53 18.14 16.77
N VAL A 183 -6.95 17.07 16.09
CA VAL A 183 -8.24 17.03 15.36
C VAL A 183 -9.36 16.99 16.41
N PRO A 184 -10.31 17.94 16.39
CA PRO A 184 -11.41 17.94 17.36
C PRO A 184 -12.34 16.73 17.19
N GLU A 185 -13.05 16.36 18.26
CA GLU A 185 -14.12 15.36 18.23
C GLU A 185 -15.14 15.70 17.14
N ASP A 186 -15.57 14.70 16.37
CA ASP A 186 -16.49 14.79 15.23
C ASP A 186 -15.98 15.59 14.01
N TYR A 187 -14.74 16.06 14.05
CA TYR A 187 -14.10 16.66 12.87
C TYR A 187 -13.33 15.62 12.07
N SER A 188 -13.24 15.85 10.77
CA SER A 188 -12.29 15.17 9.91
C SER A 188 -11.18 16.13 9.45
N TYR A 189 -10.06 15.57 9.03
CA TYR A 189 -8.95 16.27 8.39
C TYR A 189 -8.80 15.73 6.98
N GLY A 190 -9.11 16.55 5.99
CA GLY A 190 -9.27 16.12 4.61
C GLY A 190 -8.63 17.07 3.60
N ARG A 191 -8.46 16.59 2.36
CA ARG A 191 -8.00 17.39 1.24
C ARG A 191 -9.16 18.14 0.63
N SER A 192 -9.03 19.48 0.53
CA SER A 192 -9.96 20.32 -0.22
C SER A 192 -9.82 20.08 -1.73
N ASP A 193 -10.69 20.68 -2.53
CA ASP A 193 -10.62 20.64 -4.01
C ASP A 193 -9.29 21.16 -4.58
N THR A 194 -8.59 22.01 -3.83
CA THR A 194 -7.25 22.49 -4.21
C THR A 194 -6.12 21.56 -3.76
N GLY A 195 -6.44 20.46 -3.07
CA GLY A 195 -5.47 19.52 -2.50
C GLY A 195 -4.88 19.95 -1.15
N GLU A 196 -5.28 21.09 -0.61
CA GLU A 196 -4.85 21.57 0.70
C GLU A 196 -5.57 20.81 1.83
N TRP A 197 -4.84 20.48 2.88
CA TRP A 197 -5.39 19.85 4.07
C TRP A 197 -6.14 20.87 4.97
N LYS A 198 -7.36 20.51 5.37
CA LYS A 198 -8.24 21.34 6.21
C LYS A 198 -9.03 20.50 7.21
N LEU A 199 -9.48 21.12 8.28
CA LEU A 199 -10.49 20.57 9.18
C LEU A 199 -11.89 20.79 8.59
N PHE A 200 -12.72 19.76 8.64
CA PHE A 200 -14.11 19.78 8.24
C PHE A 200 -15.01 19.39 9.43
N GLU A 201 -16.04 20.18 9.70
CA GLU A 201 -17.04 19.90 10.75
C GLU A 201 -17.98 18.75 10.36
N LEU A 202 -18.11 18.52 9.06
CA LEU A 202 -18.91 17.43 8.50
C LEU A 202 -17.99 16.57 7.64
N SER A 203 -17.76 15.36 8.10
CA SER A 203 -17.06 14.37 7.30
C SER A 203 -17.88 13.92 6.08
N THR A 204 -17.23 13.64 4.95
CA THR A 204 -17.92 13.37 3.69
C THR A 204 -17.48 12.05 3.03
N PRO A 205 -17.51 10.90 3.74
CA PRO A 205 -17.03 9.64 3.21
C PRO A 205 -17.76 9.24 1.92
N GLY A 206 -16.99 8.94 0.89
CA GLY A 206 -17.47 8.61 -0.45
C GLY A 206 -17.84 9.80 -1.32
N GLN A 207 -17.57 11.03 -0.87
CA GLN A 207 -17.87 12.28 -1.56
C GLN A 207 -16.70 13.25 -1.51
N PRO A 208 -16.67 14.30 -2.37
CA PRO A 208 -15.67 15.36 -2.25
C PRO A 208 -15.76 16.08 -0.89
N ASN A 209 -14.63 16.44 -0.31
CA ASN A 209 -14.55 17.20 0.94
C ASN A 209 -14.94 18.67 0.68
N ASN A 210 -16.09 19.11 1.22
CA ASN A 210 -16.67 20.45 1.02
C ASN A 210 -16.79 21.23 2.32
#